data_8a07fe984feb57ae7b664fe0076b474c
#
_entry.id   8a07fe984feb57ae7b664fe0076b474c
#
_cell.length_a   1.000
_cell.length_b   1.000
_cell.length_c   1.000
_cell.angle_alpha   90.00
_cell.angle_beta   90.00
_cell.angle_gamma   90.00
#
_symmetry.space_group_name_H-M   'P 1'
#
loop_
_entity.id
_entity.type
_entity.pdbx_description
1 polymer ?
#
loop_
_entity_poly.entity_id
_entity_poly.type
_entity_poly.pdbx_seq_one_letter_code
_entity_poly.pdbx_strand_id
1 'polypeptide(L)'
;MRNMKRMLMLFLTCCLLLTVPAFAEDVCVVRDAAAASHVTTGASYLQVQYPLSGESNVTLTVCDEWGYLIYQRDYGACSGTFRSRDIHLPVDGDSCDYTVTIQTDAGSHSFVVTREQPMLTDTAVYAGGLTLAEMNGGSSRKYAVVLDMDALNQGTFTAPMLAGGNQIGEVYFTVLDGTLTVSASLFVEGAIDKSNVYIASDAITAQTLGTNRFSGMKTRLDREIPLGSTPYVAVMVQLTVTYDPAGAQPFEMGREAQEAYDALVEDWQLMQMTTANEAVG
;
A
#
# COMPACT_ATOMS: atom_id res chain seq x y z
N MET A 1 -18.12 6.49 43.35
CA MET A 1 -17.81 7.61 42.46
C MET A 1 -16.29 7.82 42.20
N ARG A 2 -15.38 7.52 43.15
CA ARG A 2 -13.92 7.75 42.97
C ARG A 2 -13.24 6.78 41.98
N ASN A 3 -13.74 5.55 41.86
CA ASN A 3 -13.19 4.53 40.95
C ASN A 3 -13.65 4.72 39.51
N MET A 4 -14.82 5.31 39.28
CA MET A 4 -15.35 5.60 37.93
C MET A 4 -14.58 6.74 37.25
N LYS A 5 -14.13 7.76 38.03
CA LYS A 5 -13.29 8.85 37.49
C LYS A 5 -11.88 8.36 37.11
N ARG A 6 -11.30 7.37 37.83
CA ARG A 6 -10.00 6.76 37.47
C ARG A 6 -10.11 5.89 36.24
N MET A 7 -11.21 5.14 36.07
CA MET A 7 -11.46 4.33 34.89
C MET A 7 -11.70 5.19 33.63
N LEU A 8 -12.40 6.32 33.77
CA LEU A 8 -12.63 7.26 32.68
C LEU A 8 -11.32 7.97 32.26
N MET A 9 -10.44 8.31 33.21
CA MET A 9 -9.14 8.89 32.90
C MET A 9 -8.19 7.91 32.22
N LEU A 10 -8.22 6.62 32.63
CA LEU A 10 -7.43 5.58 31.96
C LEU A 10 -7.90 5.32 30.52
N PHE A 11 -9.23 5.36 30.29
CA PHE A 11 -9.82 5.20 28.95
C PHE A 11 -9.50 6.39 28.05
N LEU A 12 -9.53 7.61 28.56
CA LEU A 12 -9.16 8.83 27.82
C LEU A 12 -7.67 8.85 27.45
N THR A 13 -6.81 8.37 28.34
CA THR A 13 -5.34 8.29 28.09
C THR A 13 -5.02 7.19 27.07
N CYS A 14 -5.74 6.04 27.09
CA CYS A 14 -5.60 4.98 26.09
C CYS A 14 -6.10 5.42 24.71
N CYS A 15 -7.21 6.18 24.63
CA CYS A 15 -7.73 6.70 23.36
C CYS A 15 -6.82 7.78 22.72
N LEU A 16 -6.09 8.54 23.54
CA LEU A 16 -5.13 9.55 23.06
C LEU A 16 -3.80 8.96 22.57
N LEU A 17 -3.50 7.70 22.96
CA LEU A 17 -2.31 6.98 22.49
C LEU A 17 -2.54 6.19 21.18
N LEU A 18 -3.80 6.12 20.70
CA LEU A 18 -4.16 5.32 19.52
C LEU A 18 -4.36 6.13 18.23
N THR A 19 -4.10 7.43 18.25
CA THR A 19 -4.20 8.28 17.06
C THR A 19 -2.99 9.18 16.89
N VAL A 20 -1.81 8.60 16.83
CA VAL A 20 -0.73 9.20 16.05
C VAL A 20 -0.81 8.53 14.69
N PRO A 21 -1.35 9.19 13.63
CA PRO A 21 -1.04 8.75 12.30
C PRO A 21 0.50 8.78 12.25
N ALA A 22 1.12 7.66 11.95
CA ALA A 22 2.49 7.65 11.50
C ALA A 22 2.48 8.41 10.17
N PHE A 23 2.61 9.74 10.24
CA PHE A 23 3.01 10.51 9.08
C PHE A 23 4.41 10.00 8.78
N ALA A 24 4.51 9.24 7.71
CA ALA A 24 5.78 8.94 7.11
C ALA A 24 6.43 10.31 6.81
N GLU A 25 7.54 10.60 7.45
CA GLU A 25 8.29 11.83 7.20
C GLU A 25 8.97 11.64 5.84
N ASP A 26 8.58 12.44 4.85
CA ASP A 26 9.30 12.50 3.58
C ASP A 26 10.73 12.98 3.86
N VAL A 27 11.71 12.16 3.55
CA VAL A 27 13.12 12.50 3.72
C VAL A 27 13.64 13.09 2.42
N CYS A 28 14.18 14.32 2.48
CA CYS A 28 14.87 14.91 1.35
C CYS A 28 16.40 14.79 1.54
N VAL A 29 17.08 14.25 0.56
CA VAL A 29 18.53 14.08 0.56
C VAL A 29 19.19 15.12 -0.35
N VAL A 30 20.19 15.83 0.12
CA VAL A 30 20.99 16.75 -0.69
C VAL A 30 22.09 15.98 -1.38
N ARG A 31 22.04 15.92 -2.72
CA ARG A 31 23.05 15.19 -3.52
C ARG A 31 24.34 15.98 -3.72
N ASP A 32 24.29 17.30 -3.69
CA ASP A 32 25.48 18.17 -3.76
C ASP A 32 25.68 18.90 -2.43
N ALA A 33 26.38 18.25 -1.50
CA ALA A 33 26.65 18.78 -0.18
C ALA A 33 27.61 20.00 -0.17
N ALA A 34 28.31 20.28 -1.28
CA ALA A 34 29.24 21.39 -1.36
C ALA A 34 28.53 22.75 -1.54
N ALA A 35 27.35 22.74 -2.12
CA ALA A 35 26.59 23.96 -2.43
C ALA A 35 25.62 24.38 -1.32
N ALA A 36 25.08 23.43 -0.53
CA ALA A 36 24.10 23.72 0.51
C ALA A 36 24.72 23.57 1.88
N SER A 37 24.78 24.64 2.65
CA SER A 37 25.26 24.58 4.03
C SER A 37 24.27 23.87 4.95
N HIS A 38 22.99 23.89 4.64
CA HIS A 38 21.97 23.14 5.37
C HIS A 38 20.64 23.12 4.64
N VAL A 39 20.06 21.93 4.52
CA VAL A 39 18.66 21.75 4.11
C VAL A 39 17.93 21.04 5.24
N THR A 40 16.88 21.68 5.73
CA THR A 40 16.00 21.08 6.73
C THR A 40 14.73 20.64 6.01
N THR A 41 14.33 19.41 6.23
CA THR A 41 13.16 18.82 5.60
C THR A 41 12.14 18.42 6.64
N GLY A 42 10.88 18.65 6.32
CA GLY A 42 9.75 18.06 7.00
C GLY A 42 8.95 17.23 6.01
N ALA A 43 7.86 16.62 6.47
CA ALA A 43 7.06 15.67 5.69
C ALA A 43 6.63 16.15 4.29
N SER A 44 6.55 17.45 4.05
CA SER A 44 6.09 18.01 2.76
C SER A 44 6.69 19.36 2.43
N TYR A 45 7.79 19.72 3.08
CA TYR A 45 8.42 21.03 2.85
C TYR A 45 9.94 20.95 2.84
N LEU A 46 10.53 21.91 2.14
CA LEU A 46 11.95 22.16 2.03
C LEU A 46 12.27 23.54 2.61
N GLN A 47 13.28 23.64 3.45
CA GLN A 47 13.85 24.90 3.92
C GLN A 47 15.34 24.97 3.58
N VAL A 48 15.73 26.03 2.92
CA VAL A 48 17.10 26.23 2.43
C VAL A 48 17.82 27.25 3.31
N GLN A 49 19.02 26.92 3.75
CA GLN A 49 19.95 27.83 4.42
C GLN A 49 21.22 27.95 3.58
N TYR A 50 21.65 29.21 3.34
CA TYR A 50 22.82 29.48 2.52
C TYR A 50 23.65 30.63 3.11
N PRO A 51 24.97 30.43 3.32
CA PRO A 51 25.85 31.50 3.86
C PRO A 51 26.14 32.53 2.77
N LEU A 52 25.93 33.79 3.08
CA LEU A 52 26.27 34.91 2.21
C LEU A 52 27.60 35.51 2.65
N SER A 53 28.45 35.84 1.70
CA SER A 53 29.75 36.48 1.98
C SER A 53 29.62 37.98 2.35
N GLY A 54 28.44 38.56 2.20
CA GLY A 54 28.12 39.95 2.49
C GLY A 54 26.64 40.22 2.28
N GLU A 55 26.23 41.49 2.23
CA GLU A 55 24.87 41.85 1.79
C GLU A 55 24.71 41.56 0.32
N SER A 56 23.62 40.87 -0.06
CA SER A 56 23.35 40.46 -1.41
C SER A 56 21.85 40.31 -1.65
N ASN A 57 21.38 40.60 -2.85
CA ASN A 57 20.03 40.27 -3.27
C ASN A 57 19.96 38.76 -3.52
N VAL A 58 18.93 38.10 -2.97
CA VAL A 58 18.75 36.66 -3.05
C VAL A 58 17.46 36.33 -3.75
N THR A 59 17.56 35.54 -4.83
CA THR A 59 16.41 34.89 -5.47
C THR A 59 16.57 33.38 -5.35
N LEU A 60 15.51 32.72 -4.89
CA LEU A 60 15.47 31.27 -4.74
C LEU A 60 14.47 30.70 -5.76
N THR A 61 14.90 29.69 -6.49
CA THR A 61 14.09 28.96 -7.49
C THR A 61 14.18 27.47 -7.19
N VAL A 62 13.05 26.77 -7.29
CA VAL A 62 12.96 25.30 -7.21
C VAL A 62 12.22 24.80 -8.44
N CYS A 63 12.84 23.89 -9.17
CA CYS A 63 12.25 23.19 -10.30
C CYS A 63 12.21 21.70 -10.04
N ASP A 64 11.25 20.98 -10.65
CA ASP A 64 11.21 19.55 -10.66
C ASP A 64 12.28 18.95 -11.59
N GLU A 65 12.34 17.63 -11.70
CA GLU A 65 13.30 16.91 -12.53
C GLU A 65 13.12 17.17 -14.04
N TRP A 66 11.94 17.61 -14.47
CA TRP A 66 11.65 18.01 -15.86
C TRP A 66 11.92 19.49 -16.13
N GLY A 67 12.28 20.26 -15.09
CA GLY A 67 12.57 21.70 -15.20
C GLY A 67 11.34 22.59 -15.04
N TYR A 68 10.18 22.04 -14.64
CA TYR A 68 9.01 22.88 -14.35
C TYR A 68 9.21 23.63 -13.04
N LEU A 69 8.80 24.90 -13.05
CA LEU A 69 8.92 25.79 -11.90
C LEU A 69 7.92 25.41 -10.81
N ILE A 70 8.42 24.96 -9.66
CA ILE A 70 7.63 24.65 -8.46
C ILE A 70 7.54 25.88 -7.56
N TYR A 71 8.67 26.59 -7.39
CA TYR A 71 8.74 27.74 -6.51
C TYR A 71 9.73 28.75 -7.03
N GLN A 72 9.39 30.05 -6.95
CA GLN A 72 10.31 31.14 -7.18
C GLN A 72 9.97 32.31 -6.25
N ARG A 73 10.99 32.86 -5.63
CA ARG A 73 10.84 34.03 -4.78
C ARG A 73 12.08 34.89 -4.78
N ASP A 74 11.85 36.20 -4.93
CA ASP A 74 12.83 37.23 -4.64
C ASP A 74 12.72 37.63 -3.15
N TYR A 75 13.79 37.53 -2.42
CA TYR A 75 13.90 37.88 -1.02
C TYR A 75 14.52 39.26 -0.80
N GLY A 76 15.03 39.90 -1.87
CA GLY A 76 15.72 41.17 -1.81
C GLY A 76 17.07 41.07 -1.07
N ALA A 77 17.50 42.20 -0.49
CA ALA A 77 18.77 42.29 0.21
C ALA A 77 18.77 41.45 1.51
N CYS A 78 19.67 40.47 1.57
CA CYS A 78 19.90 39.60 2.71
C CYS A 78 21.36 39.64 3.12
N SER A 79 21.66 39.37 4.37
CA SER A 79 23.03 39.34 4.91
C SER A 79 23.22 38.20 5.91
N GLY A 80 24.44 37.71 6.07
CA GLY A 80 24.79 36.62 6.95
C GLY A 80 24.34 35.27 6.41
N THR A 81 23.53 34.49 7.13
CA THR A 81 22.99 33.23 6.63
C THR A 81 21.56 33.48 6.16
N PHE A 82 21.35 33.35 4.82
CA PHE A 82 20.05 33.36 4.23
C PHE A 82 19.26 32.14 4.69
N ARG A 83 17.97 32.34 4.98
CA ARG A 83 17.02 31.23 5.28
C ARG A 83 15.75 31.44 4.49
N SER A 84 15.36 30.43 3.72
CA SER A 84 14.07 30.46 3.05
C SER A 84 12.92 30.31 4.04
N ARG A 85 11.70 30.63 3.58
CA ARG A 85 10.49 30.08 4.21
C ARG A 85 10.34 28.62 3.82
N ASP A 86 9.39 27.95 4.46
CA ASP A 86 9.00 26.59 4.07
C ASP A 86 8.47 26.61 2.63
N ILE A 87 9.05 25.76 1.81
CA ILE A 87 8.69 25.57 0.39
C ILE A 87 7.96 24.24 0.32
N HIS A 88 6.66 24.29 0.07
CA HIS A 88 5.88 23.07 -0.11
C HIS A 88 6.21 22.42 -1.45
N LEU A 89 6.68 21.18 -1.37
CA LEU A 89 6.89 20.33 -2.54
C LEU A 89 5.59 19.59 -2.87
N PRO A 90 5.23 19.43 -4.15
CA PRO A 90 4.05 18.66 -4.54
C PRO A 90 4.14 17.23 -4.00
N VAL A 91 3.06 16.78 -3.38
CA VAL A 91 2.96 15.40 -2.83
C VAL A 91 2.56 14.42 -3.93
N ASP A 92 1.88 14.93 -4.96
CA ASP A 92 1.21 14.12 -6.00
C ASP A 92 2.07 13.98 -7.27
N GLY A 93 3.33 14.45 -7.24
CA GLY A 93 4.21 14.42 -8.41
C GLY A 93 5.06 13.15 -8.44
N ASP A 94 5.27 12.63 -9.65
CA ASP A 94 6.24 11.56 -9.91
C ASP A 94 7.70 12.03 -9.75
N SER A 95 7.90 13.34 -9.46
CA SER A 95 9.23 13.94 -9.32
C SER A 95 9.78 13.68 -7.92
N CYS A 96 10.89 12.95 -7.89
CA CYS A 96 11.67 12.72 -6.69
C CYS A 96 12.86 13.70 -6.56
N ASP A 97 13.34 14.26 -7.67
CA ASP A 97 14.47 15.16 -7.70
C ASP A 97 14.04 16.60 -7.97
N TYR A 98 14.48 17.52 -7.13
CA TYR A 98 14.22 18.95 -7.27
C TYR A 98 15.53 19.69 -7.41
N THR A 99 15.64 20.54 -8.44
CA THR A 99 16.77 21.45 -8.59
C THR A 99 16.48 22.74 -7.85
N VAL A 100 17.27 23.01 -6.82
CA VAL A 100 17.21 24.23 -6.04
C VAL A 100 18.33 25.17 -6.52
N THR A 101 17.95 26.37 -6.98
CA THR A 101 18.89 27.39 -7.44
C THR A 101 18.78 28.63 -6.56
N ILE A 102 19.90 29.02 -5.99
CA ILE A 102 20.09 30.27 -5.23
C ILE A 102 20.87 31.22 -6.11
N GLN A 103 20.25 32.33 -6.49
CA GLN A 103 20.93 33.41 -7.20
C GLN A 103 21.23 34.55 -6.24
N THR A 104 22.46 35.04 -6.27
CA THR A 104 22.95 36.15 -5.47
C THR A 104 23.66 37.17 -6.37
N ASP A 105 24.00 38.35 -5.87
CA ASP A 105 24.82 39.31 -6.63
C ASP A 105 26.22 38.76 -6.96
N ALA A 106 26.71 37.79 -6.21
CA ALA A 106 28.00 37.15 -6.43
C ALA A 106 27.95 36.00 -7.46
N GLY A 107 26.75 35.51 -7.80
CA GLY A 107 26.57 34.41 -8.76
C GLY A 107 25.40 33.49 -8.42
N SER A 108 25.31 32.39 -9.15
CA SER A 108 24.26 31.39 -9.01
C SER A 108 24.84 30.07 -8.54
N HIS A 109 24.16 29.43 -7.59
CA HIS A 109 24.46 28.09 -7.11
C HIS A 109 23.24 27.20 -7.25
N SER A 110 23.42 26.01 -7.84
CA SER A 110 22.36 25.02 -7.99
C SER A 110 22.78 23.71 -7.34
N PHE A 111 21.83 23.04 -6.71
CA PHE A 111 22.02 21.70 -6.15
C PHE A 111 20.72 20.91 -6.27
N VAL A 112 20.85 19.57 -6.27
CA VAL A 112 19.71 18.66 -6.36
C VAL A 112 19.32 18.18 -4.98
N VAL A 113 18.04 18.25 -4.69
CA VAL A 113 17.42 17.69 -3.49
C VAL A 113 16.55 16.53 -3.93
N THR A 114 16.87 15.33 -3.49
CA THR A 114 16.04 14.14 -3.73
C THR A 114 15.05 14.03 -2.57
N ARG A 115 13.78 13.91 -2.94
CA ARG A 115 12.72 13.54 -2.01
C ARG A 115 12.59 12.01 -2.06
N GLU A 116 12.93 11.37 -0.96
CA GLU A 116 12.68 9.94 -0.81
C GLU A 116 11.26 9.77 -0.27
N GLN A 117 10.42 9.06 -1.02
CA GLN A 117 9.14 8.65 -0.48
C GLN A 117 9.38 7.55 0.55
N PRO A 118 8.84 7.69 1.77
CA PRO A 118 9.00 6.65 2.75
C PRO A 118 8.26 5.38 2.33
N MET A 119 8.87 4.25 2.61
CA MET A 119 8.21 2.94 2.45
C MET A 119 6.92 2.90 3.26
N LEU A 120 5.82 2.52 2.63
CA LEU A 120 4.54 2.34 3.31
C LEU A 120 4.39 0.91 3.82
N THR A 121 3.90 0.76 5.05
CA THR A 121 3.50 -0.55 5.58
C THR A 121 1.98 -0.65 5.59
N ASP A 122 1.43 -1.54 4.76
CA ASP A 122 0.00 -1.85 4.74
C ASP A 122 -0.27 -3.26 5.28
N THR A 123 -1.21 -3.37 6.21
CA THR A 123 -1.63 -4.64 6.83
C THR A 123 -2.89 -5.22 6.19
N ALA A 124 -3.48 -4.51 5.23
CA ALA A 124 -4.73 -4.84 4.55
C ALA A 124 -4.53 -5.08 3.05
N VAL A 125 -3.41 -5.73 2.69
CA VAL A 125 -3.11 -6.14 1.31
C VAL A 125 -3.75 -7.51 1.06
N TYR A 126 -4.47 -7.62 -0.06
CA TYR A 126 -5.22 -8.83 -0.42
C TYR A 126 -4.91 -9.28 -1.85
N ALA A 127 -5.03 -10.60 -2.11
CA ALA A 127 -5.19 -11.08 -3.47
C ALA A 127 -6.54 -10.57 -4.00
N GLY A 128 -6.50 -9.87 -5.13
CA GLY A 128 -7.71 -9.34 -5.77
C GLY A 128 -8.63 -10.46 -6.24
N GLY A 129 -9.90 -10.13 -6.34
CA GLY A 129 -10.97 -11.04 -6.70
C GLY A 129 -12.30 -10.38 -6.35
N LEU A 130 -13.24 -11.15 -5.85
CA LEU A 130 -14.49 -10.61 -5.33
C LEU A 130 -14.33 -10.16 -3.90
N THR A 131 -15.01 -9.10 -3.53
CA THR A 131 -15.12 -8.74 -2.12
C THR A 131 -15.93 -9.79 -1.37
N LEU A 132 -15.63 -10.00 -0.09
CA LEU A 132 -16.46 -10.88 0.74
C LEU A 132 -17.91 -10.39 0.87
N ALA A 133 -18.16 -9.10 0.59
CA ALA A 133 -19.50 -8.54 0.50
C ALA A 133 -20.26 -9.10 -0.71
N GLU A 134 -19.64 -9.16 -1.86
CA GLU A 134 -20.23 -9.74 -3.09
C GLU A 134 -20.42 -11.25 -2.96
N MET A 135 -19.47 -11.97 -2.37
CA MET A 135 -19.57 -13.42 -2.16
C MET A 135 -20.65 -13.83 -1.14
N ASN A 136 -20.80 -13.09 -0.05
CA ASN A 136 -21.57 -13.52 1.12
C ASN A 136 -22.69 -12.54 1.52
N GLY A 137 -22.93 -11.48 0.73
CA GLY A 137 -23.93 -10.45 1.03
C GLY A 137 -23.62 -9.58 2.26
N GLY A 138 -22.37 -9.59 2.73
CA GLY A 138 -21.90 -8.79 3.85
C GLY A 138 -21.45 -7.38 3.48
N SER A 139 -20.76 -6.69 4.40
CA SER A 139 -20.21 -5.35 4.19
C SER A 139 -18.67 -5.33 4.18
N SER A 140 -18.03 -6.48 4.14
CA SER A 140 -16.57 -6.59 4.19
C SER A 140 -15.92 -6.19 2.88
N ARG A 141 -14.94 -5.29 2.94
CA ARG A 141 -14.11 -4.87 1.79
C ARG A 141 -12.88 -5.76 1.58
N LYS A 142 -12.78 -6.89 2.27
CA LYS A 142 -11.72 -7.87 2.07
C LYS A 142 -12.02 -8.64 0.79
N TYR A 143 -10.98 -9.09 0.12
CA TYR A 143 -11.08 -9.85 -1.13
C TYR A 143 -10.84 -11.33 -0.91
N ALA A 144 -11.49 -12.16 -1.70
CA ALA A 144 -11.21 -13.58 -1.82
C ALA A 144 -11.32 -14.02 -3.28
N VAL A 145 -10.68 -15.14 -3.58
CA VAL A 145 -10.65 -15.77 -4.90
C VAL A 145 -11.38 -17.10 -4.78
N VAL A 146 -12.23 -17.41 -5.75
CA VAL A 146 -12.79 -18.75 -5.91
C VAL A 146 -11.98 -19.48 -6.98
N LEU A 147 -11.50 -20.66 -6.67
CA LEU A 147 -10.70 -21.51 -7.54
C LEU A 147 -11.50 -22.75 -7.93
N ASP A 148 -11.60 -23.01 -9.22
CA ASP A 148 -12.02 -24.31 -9.77
C ASP A 148 -10.79 -25.22 -9.80
N MET A 149 -10.76 -26.18 -8.89
CA MET A 149 -9.60 -27.05 -8.69
C MET A 149 -9.40 -28.03 -9.85
N ASP A 150 -10.47 -28.43 -10.54
CA ASP A 150 -10.41 -29.34 -11.68
C ASP A 150 -9.89 -28.61 -12.93
N ALA A 151 -10.38 -27.38 -13.17
CA ALA A 151 -9.91 -26.53 -14.27
C ALA A 151 -8.46 -26.08 -14.08
N LEU A 152 -8.01 -25.92 -12.84
CA LEU A 152 -6.65 -25.52 -12.51
C LEU A 152 -5.68 -26.68 -12.32
N ASN A 153 -6.13 -27.93 -12.43
CA ASN A 153 -5.25 -29.09 -12.23
C ASN A 153 -4.03 -29.02 -13.17
N GLN A 154 -2.84 -29.04 -12.57
CA GLN A 154 -1.54 -28.80 -13.22
C GLN A 154 -1.39 -27.38 -13.84
N GLY A 155 -2.14 -26.40 -13.32
CA GLY A 155 -2.09 -25.01 -13.75
C GLY A 155 -1.81 -24.01 -12.63
N THR A 156 -1.71 -22.75 -13.02
CA THR A 156 -1.54 -21.59 -12.13
C THR A 156 -2.55 -20.53 -12.49
N PHE A 157 -3.30 -20.08 -11.48
CA PHE A 157 -4.13 -18.89 -11.58
C PHE A 157 -3.40 -17.72 -10.92
N THR A 158 -3.43 -16.53 -11.53
CA THR A 158 -2.79 -15.32 -11.01
C THR A 158 -3.84 -14.27 -10.66
N ALA A 159 -3.75 -13.72 -9.46
CA ALA A 159 -4.57 -12.62 -9.02
C ALA A 159 -3.71 -11.39 -8.69
N PRO A 160 -4.20 -10.16 -8.91
CA PRO A 160 -3.48 -8.95 -8.51
C PRO A 160 -3.34 -8.88 -6.99
N MET A 161 -2.21 -8.39 -6.52
CA MET A 161 -1.98 -8.05 -5.12
C MET A 161 -2.36 -6.59 -4.90
N LEU A 162 -3.42 -6.34 -4.12
CA LEU A 162 -4.03 -5.03 -3.97
C LEU A 162 -3.77 -4.41 -2.60
N ALA A 163 -3.23 -3.20 -2.59
CA ALA A 163 -3.06 -2.32 -1.44
C ALA A 163 -3.89 -1.05 -1.66
N GLY A 164 -4.97 -0.86 -0.90
CA GLY A 164 -5.81 0.34 -1.00
C GLY A 164 -6.42 0.61 -2.39
N GLY A 165 -6.57 -0.41 -3.25
CA GLY A 165 -7.04 -0.28 -4.63
C GLY A 165 -5.95 -0.13 -5.68
N ASN A 166 -4.67 -0.06 -5.28
CA ASN A 166 -3.54 -0.09 -6.18
C ASN A 166 -2.93 -1.49 -6.25
N GLN A 167 -2.51 -1.89 -7.45
CA GLN A 167 -1.77 -3.13 -7.63
C GLN A 167 -0.29 -2.89 -7.32
N ILE A 168 0.25 -3.71 -6.43
CA ILE A 168 1.65 -3.68 -6.01
C ILE A 168 2.40 -4.98 -6.33
N GLY A 169 1.72 -5.98 -6.85
CA GLY A 169 2.28 -7.29 -7.15
C GLY A 169 1.23 -8.28 -7.63
N GLU A 170 1.58 -9.55 -7.56
CA GLU A 170 0.73 -10.68 -7.92
C GLU A 170 0.77 -11.79 -6.89
N VAL A 171 -0.34 -12.51 -6.80
CA VAL A 171 -0.49 -13.74 -6.01
C VAL A 171 -0.79 -14.90 -6.96
N TYR A 172 -0.03 -15.97 -6.83
CA TYR A 172 -0.10 -17.16 -7.68
C TYR A 172 -0.72 -18.31 -6.91
N PHE A 173 -1.71 -18.95 -7.50
CA PHE A 173 -2.38 -20.13 -6.98
C PHE A 173 -2.06 -21.29 -7.93
N THR A 174 -1.16 -22.17 -7.52
CA THR A 174 -0.72 -23.31 -8.32
C THR A 174 -1.33 -24.58 -7.76
N VAL A 175 -1.99 -25.34 -8.63
CA VAL A 175 -2.61 -26.63 -8.31
C VAL A 175 -1.85 -27.73 -9.01
N LEU A 176 -1.38 -28.71 -8.22
CA LEU A 176 -0.70 -29.90 -8.72
C LEU A 176 -1.20 -31.12 -7.94
N ASP A 177 -1.79 -32.08 -8.67
CA ASP A 177 -2.28 -33.35 -8.11
C ASP A 177 -3.15 -33.17 -6.83
N GLY A 178 -4.12 -32.23 -6.89
CA GLY A 178 -5.01 -31.90 -5.78
C GLY A 178 -4.36 -31.17 -4.59
N THR A 179 -3.15 -30.67 -4.81
CA THR A 179 -2.41 -29.84 -3.82
C THR A 179 -2.35 -28.41 -4.32
N LEU A 180 -2.80 -27.48 -3.49
CA LEU A 180 -2.71 -26.02 -3.73
C LEU A 180 -1.45 -25.47 -3.09
N THR A 181 -0.70 -24.66 -3.83
CA THR A 181 0.36 -23.79 -3.30
C THR A 181 0.04 -22.35 -3.63
N VAL A 182 0.16 -21.46 -2.65
CA VAL A 182 -0.06 -20.02 -2.81
C VAL A 182 1.27 -19.30 -2.61
N SER A 183 1.73 -18.60 -3.64
CA SER A 183 2.93 -17.75 -3.59
C SER A 183 2.63 -16.32 -4.01
N ALA A 184 3.56 -15.39 -3.80
CA ALA A 184 3.34 -13.99 -4.12
C ALA A 184 4.64 -13.30 -4.52
N SER A 185 4.53 -12.30 -5.40
CA SER A 185 5.65 -11.47 -5.87
C SER A 185 5.25 -10.00 -5.92
N LEU A 186 6.15 -9.10 -5.52
CA LEU A 186 5.99 -7.66 -5.64
C LEU A 186 6.55 -7.16 -6.98
N PHE A 187 5.90 -6.17 -7.60
CA PHE A 187 6.44 -5.40 -8.72
C PHE A 187 7.21 -4.17 -8.23
N VAL A 188 6.83 -3.70 -7.04
CA VAL A 188 7.41 -2.53 -6.39
C VAL A 188 8.57 -2.95 -5.48
N GLU A 189 9.46 -2.02 -5.19
CA GLU A 189 10.47 -2.24 -4.15
C GLU A 189 9.77 -2.46 -2.80
N GLY A 190 10.15 -3.52 -2.08
CA GLY A 190 9.52 -3.82 -0.81
C GLY A 190 9.70 -5.25 -0.34
N ALA A 191 8.97 -5.59 0.73
CA ALA A 191 8.97 -6.92 1.33
C ALA A 191 7.58 -7.33 1.82
N ILE A 192 7.29 -8.62 1.74
CA ILE A 192 6.12 -9.23 2.38
C ILE A 192 6.51 -9.64 3.80
N ASP A 193 6.12 -8.84 4.79
CA ASP A 193 6.50 -9.02 6.19
C ASP A 193 5.73 -10.16 6.86
N LYS A 194 4.45 -10.34 6.46
CA LYS A 194 3.57 -11.35 7.01
C LYS A 194 2.54 -11.82 6.00
N SER A 195 2.24 -13.11 6.04
CA SER A 195 1.19 -13.70 5.21
C SER A 195 0.22 -14.54 6.04
N ASN A 196 -1.06 -14.47 5.69
CA ASN A 196 -2.10 -15.35 6.17
C ASN A 196 -2.93 -15.81 4.96
N VAL A 197 -3.06 -17.12 4.80
CA VAL A 197 -3.88 -17.74 3.77
C VAL A 197 -5.01 -18.49 4.48
N TYR A 198 -6.25 -18.15 4.12
CA TYR A 198 -7.48 -18.72 4.67
C TYR A 198 -8.17 -19.49 3.56
N ILE A 199 -8.51 -20.74 3.80
CA ILE A 199 -9.04 -21.66 2.80
C ILE A 199 -10.34 -22.25 3.30
N ALA A 200 -11.39 -22.08 2.51
CA ALA A 200 -12.70 -22.66 2.72
C ALA A 200 -13.03 -23.61 1.57
N SER A 201 -13.21 -24.87 1.89
CA SER A 201 -13.57 -25.95 0.94
C SER A 201 -15.07 -26.25 0.92
N ASP A 202 -15.87 -25.52 1.70
CA ASP A 202 -17.31 -25.67 1.80
C ASP A 202 -18.00 -24.33 2.07
N ALA A 203 -19.31 -24.30 1.81
CA ALA A 203 -20.16 -23.11 1.93
C ALA A 203 -20.18 -22.48 3.32
N ILE A 204 -20.29 -23.31 4.34
CA ILE A 204 -20.46 -22.86 5.73
C ILE A 204 -19.15 -22.17 6.18
N THR A 205 -18.04 -22.79 5.86
CA THR A 205 -16.71 -22.24 6.15
C THR A 205 -16.45 -20.96 5.37
N ALA A 206 -16.86 -20.88 4.08
CA ALA A 206 -16.71 -19.71 3.23
C ALA A 206 -17.47 -18.48 3.76
N GLN A 207 -18.67 -18.67 4.35
CA GLN A 207 -19.43 -17.58 4.98
C GLN A 207 -18.70 -16.91 6.16
N THR A 208 -17.75 -17.62 6.77
CA THR A 208 -16.97 -17.13 7.90
C THR A 208 -15.62 -16.54 7.51
N LEU A 209 -15.25 -16.56 6.20
CA LEU A 209 -14.02 -15.97 5.70
C LEU A 209 -13.90 -14.50 6.14
N GLY A 210 -12.70 -14.14 6.57
CA GLY A 210 -12.41 -12.79 7.02
C GLY A 210 -12.98 -12.40 8.38
N THR A 211 -13.67 -13.31 9.08
CA THR A 211 -14.20 -13.10 10.42
C THR A 211 -13.34 -13.78 11.50
N ASN A 212 -13.52 -13.39 12.76
CA ASN A 212 -12.88 -14.04 13.90
C ASN A 212 -13.41 -15.48 14.17
N ARG A 213 -14.52 -15.86 13.51
CA ARG A 213 -15.15 -17.18 13.66
C ARG A 213 -14.76 -18.16 12.56
N PHE A 214 -13.82 -17.79 11.70
CA PHE A 214 -13.37 -18.64 10.62
C PHE A 214 -12.86 -19.99 11.16
N SER A 215 -13.50 -21.07 10.72
CA SER A 215 -13.23 -22.45 11.17
C SER A 215 -12.46 -23.28 10.13
N GLY A 216 -12.22 -22.73 8.91
CA GLY A 216 -11.50 -23.40 7.86
C GLY A 216 -9.98 -23.44 8.10
N MET A 217 -9.26 -23.88 7.08
CA MET A 217 -7.82 -24.01 7.15
C MET A 217 -7.13 -22.65 7.11
N LYS A 218 -6.11 -22.46 7.96
CA LYS A 218 -5.22 -21.29 7.96
C LYS A 218 -3.79 -21.74 7.76
N THR A 219 -3.10 -21.06 6.84
CA THR A 219 -1.69 -21.33 6.57
C THR A 219 -0.96 -20.03 6.18
N ARG A 220 0.22 -20.14 5.59
CA ARG A 220 1.04 -19.03 5.06
C ARG A 220 1.35 -19.28 3.59
N LEU A 221 1.94 -18.29 2.94
CA LEU A 221 2.50 -18.46 1.59
C LEU A 221 3.54 -19.61 1.58
N ASP A 222 3.74 -20.15 0.39
CA ASP A 222 4.73 -21.18 0.06
C ASP A 222 4.58 -22.48 0.88
N ARG A 223 3.34 -22.81 1.22
CA ARG A 223 2.98 -24.07 1.88
C ARG A 223 2.11 -24.91 0.96
N GLU A 224 2.42 -26.19 0.90
CA GLU A 224 1.60 -27.20 0.24
C GLU A 224 0.33 -27.47 1.06
N ILE A 225 -0.81 -27.41 0.39
CA ILE A 225 -2.15 -27.54 0.97
C ILE A 225 -2.87 -28.66 0.25
N PRO A 226 -2.89 -29.87 0.81
CA PRO A 226 -3.61 -30.99 0.19
C PRO A 226 -5.13 -30.76 0.33
N LEU A 227 -5.81 -30.60 -0.79
CA LEU A 227 -7.26 -30.38 -0.85
C LEU A 227 -8.01 -31.61 -1.43
N GLY A 228 -7.27 -32.59 -1.96
CA GLY A 228 -7.83 -33.82 -2.50
C GLY A 228 -8.73 -33.53 -3.73
N SER A 229 -9.91 -34.11 -3.74
CA SER A 229 -10.89 -34.00 -4.82
C SER A 229 -11.93 -32.90 -4.59
N THR A 230 -11.62 -31.88 -3.81
CA THR A 230 -12.52 -30.72 -3.61
C THR A 230 -12.63 -29.93 -4.92
N PRO A 231 -13.81 -29.80 -5.54
CA PRO A 231 -13.92 -29.18 -6.88
C PRO A 231 -13.71 -27.68 -6.85
N TYR A 232 -14.19 -26.99 -5.81
CA TYR A 232 -14.05 -25.54 -5.66
C TYR A 232 -13.54 -25.17 -4.27
N VAL A 233 -12.73 -24.13 -4.22
CA VAL A 233 -12.16 -23.61 -2.96
C VAL A 233 -12.20 -22.10 -2.96
N ALA A 234 -12.69 -21.50 -1.88
CA ALA A 234 -12.57 -20.06 -1.66
C ALA A 234 -11.30 -19.77 -0.83
N VAL A 235 -10.45 -18.90 -1.35
CA VAL A 235 -9.17 -18.55 -0.74
C VAL A 235 -9.10 -17.06 -0.50
N MET A 236 -8.86 -16.65 0.76
CA MET A 236 -8.53 -15.27 1.10
C MET A 236 -7.05 -15.20 1.50
N VAL A 237 -6.30 -14.38 0.78
CA VAL A 237 -4.90 -14.08 1.10
C VAL A 237 -4.85 -12.68 1.70
N GLN A 238 -4.35 -12.57 2.93
CA GLN A 238 -4.12 -11.30 3.60
C GLN A 238 -2.65 -11.16 3.92
N LEU A 239 -2.05 -10.07 3.47
CA LEU A 239 -0.63 -9.78 3.62
C LEU A 239 -0.42 -8.52 4.44
N THR A 240 0.73 -8.45 5.09
CA THR A 240 1.35 -7.21 5.55
C THR A 240 2.55 -6.97 4.65
N VAL A 241 2.58 -5.83 3.99
CA VAL A 241 3.61 -5.50 3.00
C VAL A 241 4.18 -4.12 3.32
N THR A 242 5.49 -4.02 3.33
CA THR A 242 6.21 -2.75 3.33
C THR A 242 6.73 -2.52 1.92
N TYR A 243 6.32 -1.42 1.27
CA TYR A 243 6.60 -1.20 -0.15
C TYR A 243 6.76 0.29 -0.49
N ASP A 244 7.44 0.58 -1.60
CA ASP A 244 7.51 1.91 -2.21
C ASP A 244 6.19 2.21 -2.94
N PRO A 245 5.42 3.22 -2.50
CA PRO A 245 4.15 3.57 -3.14
C PRO A 245 4.32 4.17 -4.56
N ALA A 246 5.49 4.70 -4.92
CA ALA A 246 5.72 5.30 -6.23
C ALA A 246 5.60 4.28 -7.38
N GLY A 247 5.86 3.00 -7.11
CA GLY A 247 5.70 1.93 -8.10
C GLY A 247 4.30 1.32 -8.15
N ALA A 248 3.37 1.73 -7.25
CA ALA A 248 2.03 1.18 -7.20
C ALA A 248 1.17 1.71 -8.36
N GLN A 249 0.40 0.82 -9.01
CA GLN A 249 -0.43 1.17 -10.15
C GLN A 249 -1.92 1.10 -9.80
N PRO A 250 -2.76 2.06 -10.20
CA PRO A 250 -4.20 1.94 -10.06
C PRO A 250 -4.68 0.64 -10.71
N PHE A 251 -5.47 -0.14 -9.99
CA PHE A 251 -6.00 -1.39 -10.50
C PHE A 251 -7.46 -1.23 -10.92
N GLU A 252 -7.74 -1.56 -12.18
CA GLU A 252 -9.10 -1.69 -12.70
C GLU A 252 -9.26 -3.09 -13.27
N MET A 253 -10.21 -3.85 -12.76
CA MET A 253 -10.52 -5.16 -13.30
C MET A 253 -11.12 -5.02 -14.70
N GLY A 254 -10.51 -5.65 -15.68
CA GLY A 254 -11.04 -5.70 -17.05
C GLY A 254 -12.40 -6.41 -17.08
N ARG A 255 -13.30 -5.99 -18.00
CA ARG A 255 -14.66 -6.53 -18.09
C ARG A 255 -14.68 -8.05 -18.29
N GLU A 256 -13.80 -8.59 -19.13
CA GLU A 256 -13.73 -10.05 -19.37
C GLU A 256 -13.32 -10.82 -18.11
N ALA A 257 -12.39 -10.28 -17.33
CA ALA A 257 -11.99 -10.87 -16.06
C ALA A 257 -13.12 -10.80 -15.03
N GLN A 258 -13.88 -9.72 -15.01
CA GLN A 258 -15.05 -9.58 -14.13
C GLN A 258 -16.15 -10.59 -14.51
N GLU A 259 -16.48 -10.72 -15.78
CA GLU A 259 -17.47 -11.69 -16.29
C GLU A 259 -17.06 -13.14 -15.95
N ALA A 260 -15.77 -13.47 -16.08
CA ALA A 260 -15.25 -14.80 -15.71
C ALA A 260 -15.33 -15.05 -14.20
N TYR A 261 -15.06 -14.03 -13.39
CA TYR A 261 -15.20 -14.11 -11.95
C TYR A 261 -16.65 -14.27 -11.50
N ASP A 262 -17.57 -13.53 -12.11
CA ASP A 262 -19.00 -13.60 -11.80
C ASP A 262 -19.54 -15.01 -12.10
N ALA A 263 -19.13 -15.62 -13.22
CA ALA A 263 -19.49 -16.99 -13.58
C ALA A 263 -18.98 -18.03 -12.56
N LEU A 264 -17.72 -17.90 -12.11
CA LEU A 264 -17.15 -18.77 -11.07
C LEU A 264 -17.91 -18.67 -9.74
N VAL A 265 -18.39 -17.47 -9.39
CA VAL A 265 -19.18 -17.26 -8.18
C VAL A 265 -20.58 -17.86 -8.30
N GLU A 266 -21.21 -17.74 -9.47
CA GLU A 266 -22.51 -18.39 -9.73
C GLU A 266 -22.39 -19.91 -9.59
N ASP A 267 -21.39 -20.53 -10.20
CA ASP A 267 -21.12 -21.96 -10.08
C ASP A 267 -20.85 -22.39 -8.63
N TRP A 268 -20.06 -21.60 -7.92
CA TRP A 268 -19.81 -21.81 -6.49
C TRP A 268 -21.10 -21.74 -5.66
N GLN A 269 -21.97 -20.75 -5.90
CA GLN A 269 -23.25 -20.60 -5.18
C GLN A 269 -24.23 -21.73 -5.50
N LEU A 270 -24.31 -22.15 -6.76
CA LEU A 270 -25.15 -23.28 -7.18
C LEU A 270 -24.73 -24.58 -6.51
N MET A 271 -23.44 -24.85 -6.44
CA MET A 271 -22.90 -26.03 -5.77
C MET A 271 -23.24 -26.03 -4.26
N GLN A 272 -23.18 -24.86 -3.62
CA GLN A 272 -23.53 -24.69 -2.21
C GLN A 272 -25.01 -25.00 -1.93
N MET A 273 -25.93 -24.57 -2.83
CA MET A 273 -27.35 -24.86 -2.70
C MET A 273 -27.65 -26.36 -2.86
N THR A 274 -26.94 -27.04 -3.73
CA THR A 274 -27.11 -28.48 -3.97
C THR A 274 -26.68 -29.29 -2.75
N THR A 275 -25.52 -28.98 -2.21
CA THR A 275 -24.99 -29.66 -1.00
C THR A 275 -25.87 -29.42 0.24
N ALA A 276 -26.44 -28.21 0.39
CA ALA A 276 -27.35 -27.89 1.49
C ALA A 276 -28.68 -28.66 1.40
N ASN A 277 -29.20 -28.89 0.20
CA ASN A 277 -30.43 -29.65 -0.04
C ASN A 277 -30.24 -31.15 0.18
N GLU A 278 -29.07 -31.71 -0.15
CA GLU A 278 -28.74 -33.12 0.12
C GLU A 278 -28.54 -33.42 1.62
N ALA A 279 -28.14 -32.42 2.40
CA ALA A 279 -27.95 -32.57 3.86
C ALA A 279 -29.27 -32.51 4.66
N VAL A 280 -30.38 -32.10 4.04
CA VAL A 280 -31.72 -31.94 4.66
C VAL A 280 -32.67 -33.10 4.27
N GLY A 281 -32.34 -33.91 3.29
CA GLY A 281 -33.10 -35.08 2.83
C GLY A 281 -32.59 -36.38 3.47
#